data_745213b0ea679cabaaf8e4b52e71e90d
#
_entry.id   745213b0ea679cabaaf8e4b52e71e90d
#
_cell.length_a   1.000
_cell.length_b   1.000
_cell.length_c   1.000
_cell.angle_alpha   90.00
_cell.angle_beta   90.00
_cell.angle_gamma   90.00
#
_symmetry.space_group_name_H-M   'P 1'
#
loop_
_entity.id
_entity.type
_entity.pdbx_description
1 polymer ?
#
loop_
_entity_poly.entity_id
_entity_poly.type
_entity_poly.pdbx_seq_one_letter_code
_entity_poly.pdbx_strand_id
1 'polypeptide(L)'
;MLPVGPTEETPIALFVAQHRHPPDQCPASSGSGPLLLSRVSAAAAARYGVTIEAEALIDGEHLLLLVVQAASQEAVERFLAFLPGPGYLRILPACSAEEAVQRGGCGPASSPVPGVIR
;
A
#
# COMPACT_ATOMS: atom_id res chain seq x y z
N MET A 1 3.13 -34.79 -1.52
CA MET A 1 3.07 -34.15 -1.59
C MET A 1 3.23 -33.31 -1.57
N LEU A 2 3.43 -32.94 -1.56
CA LEU A 2 3.57 -32.09 -1.50
C LEU A 2 3.40 -31.21 -1.50
N PRO A 3 3.14 -30.79 -1.47
CA PRO A 3 2.97 -29.91 -1.55
C PRO A 3 3.24 -29.12 -1.49
N VAL A 4 3.32 -28.76 -1.55
CA VAL A 4 3.51 -28.07 -1.42
C VAL A 4 3.58 -27.08 -1.53
N GLY A 5 3.81 -27.05 -1.80
CA GLY A 5 3.93 -25.96 -2.32
C GLY A 5 3.70 -24.75 -1.71
N PRO A 6 2.72 -24.36 -1.78
CA PRO A 6 2.44 -23.06 -1.46
C PRO A 6 2.96 -22.64 -0.25
N THR A 7 3.12 -23.46 0.46
CA THR A 7 3.41 -23.08 1.62
C THR A 7 4.60 -22.46 1.75
N GLU A 8 5.47 -22.76 1.03
CA GLU A 8 6.63 -22.17 1.28
C GLU A 8 6.70 -20.98 0.67
N GLU A 9 5.68 -20.54 0.14
CA GLU A 9 5.87 -19.41 -0.44
C GLU A 9 6.03 -18.28 0.37
N THR A 10 6.33 -17.18 -0.15
CA THR A 10 6.53 -15.93 0.52
C THR A 10 5.31 -15.52 1.22
N PRO A 11 5.38 -15.15 2.44
CA PRO A 11 4.22 -14.67 3.15
C PRO A 11 3.68 -13.41 2.51
N ILE A 12 2.39 -13.26 2.54
CA ILE A 12 1.74 -12.07 2.03
C ILE A 12 1.36 -11.20 3.20
N ALA A 13 1.67 -9.95 3.09
CA ALA A 13 1.37 -8.98 4.13
C ALA A 13 0.50 -7.87 3.58
N LEU A 14 -0.19 -7.19 4.48
CA LEU A 14 -1.07 -6.11 4.11
C LEU A 14 -0.34 -4.79 4.32
N PHE A 15 -0.48 -3.88 3.39
CA PHE A 15 0.12 -2.56 3.51
C PHE A 15 -0.91 -1.50 3.12
N VAL A 16 -0.77 -0.33 3.72
CA VAL A 16 -1.55 0.83 3.33
C VAL A 16 -0.58 1.84 2.77
N ALA A 17 -0.80 2.25 1.54
CA ALA A 17 0.04 3.25 0.90
C ALA A 17 -0.73 4.56 0.82
N GLN A 18 -0.07 5.64 1.16
CA GLN A 18 -0.65 6.96 1.13
C GLN A 18 0.24 7.85 0.31
N HIS A 19 -0.34 8.56 -0.65
CA HIS A 19 0.43 9.48 -1.47
C HIS A 19 -0.29 10.83 -1.42
N ARG A 20 0.25 11.76 -0.64
CA ARG A 20 -0.33 13.08 -0.53
C ARG A 20 0.49 14.01 -1.42
N HIS A 21 -0.16 14.67 -2.33
CA HIS A 21 0.52 15.48 -3.32
C HIS A 21 -0.08 16.88 -3.35
N PRO A 22 0.68 17.86 -3.83
CA PRO A 22 0.11 19.21 -3.99
C PRO A 22 -0.95 19.21 -5.08
N PRO A 23 -1.89 20.12 -5.01
CA PRO A 23 -2.96 20.15 -6.00
C PRO A 23 -2.47 20.25 -7.44
N ASP A 24 -1.37 20.95 -7.68
CA ASP A 24 -0.88 21.11 -9.02
C ASP A 24 -0.14 19.88 -9.53
N GLN A 25 0.06 18.88 -8.69
CA GLN A 25 0.67 17.64 -9.11
C GLN A 25 -0.28 16.47 -8.93
N CYS A 26 -1.56 16.73 -8.94
CA CYS A 26 -2.54 15.68 -8.72
C CYS A 26 -2.52 14.69 -9.87
N PRO A 27 -2.23 13.42 -9.61
CA PRO A 27 -2.16 12.45 -10.70
C PRO A 27 -3.51 12.16 -11.34
N ALA A 28 -4.59 12.58 -10.72
CA ALA A 28 -5.91 12.36 -11.28
C ALA A 28 -6.38 13.49 -12.15
N SER A 29 -5.61 14.58 -12.25
CA SER A 29 -6.10 15.74 -12.96
C SER A 29 -5.42 15.92 -14.30
N SER A 30 -6.00 16.75 -15.12
CA SER A 30 -5.45 17.11 -16.39
C SER A 30 -5.16 15.89 -17.23
N GLY A 31 -4.07 15.80 -17.83
CA GLY A 31 -3.74 14.71 -18.68
C GLY A 31 -3.19 13.50 -17.98
N SER A 32 -3.05 13.55 -16.68
CA SER A 32 -2.46 12.43 -15.95
C SER A 32 -3.44 11.33 -15.61
N GLY A 33 -4.73 11.60 -15.72
CA GLY A 33 -5.73 10.63 -15.30
C GLY A 33 -5.62 9.27 -15.98
N PRO A 34 -5.47 9.21 -17.30
CA PRO A 34 -5.37 7.92 -17.94
C PRO A 34 -4.16 7.12 -17.49
N LEU A 35 -3.06 7.78 -17.23
CA LEU A 35 -1.88 7.09 -16.74
C LEU A 35 -2.14 6.54 -15.35
N LEU A 36 -2.77 7.31 -14.49
CA LEU A 36 -3.10 6.84 -13.16
C LEU A 36 -3.96 5.58 -13.25
N LEU A 37 -4.98 5.61 -14.08
CA LEU A 37 -5.86 4.46 -14.16
C LEU A 37 -5.16 3.23 -14.71
N SER A 38 -4.24 3.43 -15.64
CA SER A 38 -3.54 2.28 -16.20
C SER A 38 -2.53 1.70 -15.22
N ARG A 39 -1.97 2.54 -14.36
CA ARG A 39 -0.97 2.06 -13.43
C ARG A 39 -1.57 1.53 -12.15
N VAL A 40 -2.71 2.05 -11.73
CA VAL A 40 -3.37 1.57 -10.53
C VAL A 40 -4.45 0.61 -10.99
N SER A 41 -4.03 -0.52 -11.48
CA SER A 41 -4.95 -1.54 -11.96
C SER A 41 -4.46 -2.89 -11.46
N ALA A 42 -5.35 -3.84 -11.45
CA ALA A 42 -4.98 -5.18 -10.98
C ALA A 42 -3.85 -5.76 -11.83
N ALA A 43 -3.91 -5.55 -13.14
CA ALA A 43 -2.90 -6.11 -14.01
C ALA A 43 -1.54 -5.46 -13.79
N ALA A 44 -1.51 -4.15 -13.63
CA ALA A 44 -0.24 -3.47 -13.40
C ALA A 44 0.34 -3.86 -12.06
N ALA A 45 -0.51 -3.95 -11.04
CA ALA A 45 -0.03 -4.32 -9.71
C ALA A 45 0.53 -5.74 -9.71
N ALA A 46 -0.11 -6.63 -10.44
CA ALA A 46 0.34 -8.02 -10.46
C ALA A 46 1.76 -8.16 -10.98
N ARG A 47 2.20 -7.25 -11.84
CA ARG A 47 3.57 -7.31 -12.34
C ARG A 47 4.59 -7.13 -11.25
N TYR A 48 4.20 -6.51 -10.15
CA TYR A 48 5.09 -6.28 -9.03
C TYR A 48 4.77 -7.20 -7.85
N GLY A 49 3.89 -8.16 -8.08
CA GLY A 49 3.50 -9.05 -6.99
C GLY A 49 2.58 -8.40 -5.98
N VAL A 50 1.84 -7.39 -6.41
CA VAL A 50 0.96 -6.63 -5.53
C VAL A 50 -0.47 -6.89 -5.92
N THR A 51 -1.33 -7.07 -4.92
CA THR A 51 -2.76 -7.20 -5.12
C THR A 51 -3.44 -6.02 -4.46
N ILE A 52 -4.22 -5.27 -5.23
CA ILE A 52 -4.92 -4.11 -4.68
C ILE A 52 -6.24 -4.56 -4.09
N GLU A 53 -6.41 -4.29 -2.80
CA GLU A 53 -7.65 -4.63 -2.13
C GLU A 53 -8.64 -3.49 -2.18
N ALA A 54 -8.15 -2.27 -2.14
CA ALA A 54 -9.02 -1.10 -2.19
C ALA A 54 -8.21 0.11 -2.60
N GLU A 55 -8.86 1.06 -3.21
CA GLU A 55 -8.21 2.30 -3.58
C GLU A 55 -9.20 3.44 -3.43
N ALA A 56 -8.72 4.60 -3.12
CA ALA A 56 -9.56 5.78 -2.99
C ALA A 56 -8.74 7.03 -3.15
N LEU A 57 -9.35 8.06 -3.71
CA LEU A 57 -8.79 9.38 -3.66
C LEU A 57 -9.66 10.16 -2.71
N ILE A 58 -9.05 10.74 -1.72
CA ILE A 58 -9.80 11.43 -0.68
C ILE A 58 -10.11 12.83 -1.18
N ASP A 59 -11.40 13.13 -1.30
CA ASP A 59 -11.83 14.38 -1.88
C ASP A 59 -11.28 15.57 -1.11
N GLY A 60 -10.75 16.50 -1.83
CA GLY A 60 -10.28 17.74 -1.22
C GLY A 60 -8.92 17.63 -0.55
N GLU A 61 -8.42 16.43 -0.36
CA GLU A 61 -7.17 16.27 0.35
C GLU A 61 -6.01 15.94 -0.56
N HIS A 62 -6.27 15.65 -1.81
CA HIS A 62 -5.23 15.25 -2.75
C HIS A 62 -4.42 14.10 -2.19
N LEU A 63 -5.11 13.14 -1.62
CA LEU A 63 -4.51 11.98 -1.00
C LEU A 63 -5.00 10.73 -1.70
N LEU A 64 -4.05 9.97 -2.24
CA LEU A 64 -4.37 8.67 -2.80
C LEU A 64 -4.11 7.64 -1.73
N LEU A 65 -5.08 6.77 -1.51
CA LEU A 65 -4.96 5.74 -0.51
C LEU A 65 -5.14 4.39 -1.17
N LEU A 66 -4.23 3.48 -0.90
CA LEU A 66 -4.34 2.13 -1.41
C LEU A 66 -4.16 1.14 -0.28
N VAL A 67 -4.98 0.09 -0.29
CA VAL A 67 -4.78 -1.03 0.61
C VAL A 67 -4.37 -2.18 -0.27
N VAL A 68 -3.18 -2.73 -0.03
CA VAL A 68 -2.62 -3.73 -0.92
C VAL A 68 -2.02 -4.89 -0.15
N GLN A 69 -1.92 -6.03 -0.82
CA GLN A 69 -1.20 -7.17 -0.29
C GLN A 69 0.03 -7.37 -1.13
N ALA A 70 1.14 -7.67 -0.48
CA ALA A 70 2.41 -7.90 -1.18
C ALA A 70 3.34 -8.67 -0.27
N ALA A 71 4.38 -9.23 -0.85
CA ALA A 71 5.35 -9.97 -0.07
C ALA A 71 6.25 -9.05 0.73
N SER A 72 6.45 -7.81 0.27
CA SER A 72 7.35 -6.92 0.96
C SER A 72 6.96 -5.48 0.69
N GLN A 73 7.44 -4.60 1.54
CA GLN A 73 7.24 -3.18 1.32
C GLN A 73 7.93 -2.72 0.05
N GLU A 74 9.07 -3.32 -0.27
CA GLU A 74 9.78 -2.94 -1.47
C GLU A 74 8.97 -3.20 -2.73
N ALA A 75 8.20 -4.27 -2.74
CA ALA A 75 7.35 -4.54 -3.89
C ALA A 75 6.33 -3.44 -4.08
N VAL A 76 5.77 -2.94 -2.99
CA VAL A 76 4.80 -1.85 -3.06
C VAL A 76 5.49 -0.58 -3.53
N GLU A 77 6.71 -0.34 -3.05
CA GLU A 77 7.44 0.84 -3.47
C GLU A 77 7.70 0.82 -4.97
N ARG A 78 8.08 -0.32 -5.49
CA ARG A 78 8.33 -0.41 -6.93
C ARG A 78 7.06 -0.23 -7.73
N PHE A 79 5.96 -0.78 -7.24
CA PHE A 79 4.69 -0.62 -7.91
C PHE A 79 4.29 0.84 -8.00
N LEU A 80 4.55 1.60 -6.94
CA LEU A 80 4.08 2.99 -6.88
C LEU A 80 5.14 4.00 -7.26
N ALA A 81 6.25 3.54 -7.82
CA ALA A 81 7.32 4.46 -8.19
C ALA A 81 6.92 5.44 -9.29
N PHE A 82 5.82 5.18 -10.00
CA PHE A 82 5.40 6.09 -11.04
C PHE A 82 4.77 7.37 -10.49
N LEU A 83 4.43 7.38 -9.19
CA LEU A 83 3.78 8.56 -8.63
C LEU A 83 4.80 9.69 -8.48
N PRO A 84 4.38 10.93 -8.67
CA PRO A 84 5.32 12.03 -8.56
C PRO A 84 5.68 12.29 -7.10
N GLY A 85 6.87 12.80 -6.89
CA GLY A 85 7.26 13.21 -5.56
C GLY A 85 7.46 12.07 -4.61
N PRO A 86 8.59 11.39 -4.69
CA PRO A 86 8.79 10.22 -3.83
C PRO A 86 8.65 10.55 -2.34
N GLY A 87 8.89 11.78 -1.96
CA GLY A 87 8.72 12.12 -0.56
C GLY A 87 7.29 12.21 -0.10
N TYR A 88 6.34 12.13 -1.04
CA TYR A 88 4.95 12.18 -0.66
C TYR A 88 4.37 10.80 -0.39
N LEU A 89 5.12 9.75 -0.62
CA LEU A 89 4.61 8.39 -0.50
C LEU A 89 4.95 7.82 0.87
N ARG A 90 3.96 7.27 1.54
CA ARG A 90 4.19 6.55 2.78
C ARG A 90 3.57 5.19 2.66
N ILE A 91 4.29 4.16 3.04
CA ILE A 91 3.80 2.80 3.01
C ILE A 91 3.87 2.26 4.41
N LEU A 92 2.73 1.84 4.92
CA LEU A 92 2.61 1.42 6.31
C LEU A 92 2.22 -0.04 6.38
N PRO A 93 2.90 -0.83 7.19
CA PRO A 93 2.44 -2.21 7.40
C PRO A 93 1.10 -2.18 8.12
N ALA A 94 0.26 -3.12 7.79
CA ALA A 94 -1.09 -3.13 8.31
C ALA A 94 -1.57 -4.55 8.53
N CYS A 95 -2.68 -4.69 9.20
CA CYS A 95 -3.32 -5.98 9.35
C CYS A 95 -4.81 -5.74 9.46
N SER A 96 -5.58 -6.80 9.33
CA SER A 96 -7.02 -6.68 9.49
C SER A 96 -7.36 -6.46 10.96
N ALA A 97 -8.55 -5.95 11.21
CA ALA A 97 -8.99 -5.77 12.58
C ALA A 97 -9.04 -7.11 13.31
N GLU A 98 -9.47 -8.14 12.61
CA GLU A 98 -9.54 -9.45 13.24
C GLU A 98 -8.16 -9.92 13.67
N GLU A 99 -7.18 -9.76 12.82
CA GLU A 99 -5.84 -10.17 13.17
C GLU A 99 -5.30 -9.35 14.34
N ALA A 100 -5.58 -8.07 14.36
CA ALA A 100 -5.12 -7.22 15.45
C ALA A 100 -5.74 -7.65 16.77
N VAL A 101 -7.02 -7.99 16.74
CA VAL A 101 -7.66 -8.45 17.95
C VAL A 101 -7.06 -9.77 18.41
N GLN A 102 -6.81 -10.69 17.49
CA GLN A 102 -6.30 -11.98 17.87
C GLN A 102 -4.92 -11.91 18.50
N ARG A 103 -4.11 -10.98 18.07
CA ARG A 103 -2.77 -10.89 18.65
C ARG A 103 -2.67 -9.88 19.77
N GLY A 104 -3.79 -9.31 20.18
CA GLY A 104 -3.79 -8.50 21.37
C GLY A 104 -3.50 -7.04 21.19
N GLY A 105 -3.49 -6.52 20.00
CA GLY A 105 -3.29 -5.10 19.82
C GLY A 105 -2.81 -4.73 18.45
N CYS A 106 -2.71 -3.43 18.24
CA CYS A 106 -2.24 -2.89 17.02
C CYS A 106 -0.74 -2.88 17.00
N GLY A 107 -0.21 -3.30 15.93
CA GLY A 107 1.19 -3.16 15.76
C GLY A 107 2.02 -4.12 16.51
N PRO A 108 3.15 -4.40 15.99
CA PRO A 108 4.08 -5.27 16.67
C PRO A 108 4.66 -4.53 17.78
N ALA A 109 4.96 -5.23 18.74
CA ALA A 109 5.55 -4.64 19.88
C ALA A 109 6.79 -3.96 19.55
N SER A 110 7.37 -4.33 18.49
CA SER A 110 8.62 -3.74 18.20
C SER A 110 8.52 -2.35 17.75
N SER A 111 7.37 -1.82 17.60
CA SER A 111 7.38 -0.56 17.08
C SER A 111 6.95 0.47 17.94
N PRO A 112 7.36 0.60 19.08
CA PRO A 112 7.02 1.70 19.86
C PRO A 112 7.65 2.84 19.25
N VAL A 113 6.94 3.79 19.01
CA VAL A 113 7.49 4.95 18.49
C VAL A 113 7.81 5.82 19.61
N PRO A 114 8.98 6.22 19.72
CA PRO A 114 9.33 7.05 20.83
C PRO A 114 8.48 8.26 20.83
N GLY A 115 8.03 8.62 21.90
CA GLY A 115 7.25 9.76 21.97
C GLY A 115 5.81 9.53 21.72
N VAL A 116 5.51 8.46 21.26
CA VAL A 116 4.21 8.20 21.10
C VAL A 116 3.78 7.66 22.30
N ILE A 117 3.05 8.26 22.92
CA ILE A 117 2.77 7.78 24.04
C ILE A 117 1.61 7.30 23.91
N ARG A 118 1.31 6.77 24.08
CA ARG A 118 0.22 6.33 23.91
C ARG A 118 -0.44 6.38 24.80
#